data_b265b948f5f9468cfe0fe5d5ed922b73
#
_entry.id   b265b948f5f9468cfe0fe5d5ed922b73
#
_cell.length_a   1.000
_cell.length_b   1.000
_cell.length_c   1.000
_cell.angle_alpha   90.00
_cell.angle_beta   90.00
_cell.angle_gamma   90.00
#
_symmetry.space_group_name_H-M   'P 1'
#
loop_
_entity.id
_entity.type
_entity.pdbx_description
1 polymer ?
#
loop_
_entity_poly.entity_id
_entity_poly.type
_entity_poly.pdbx_seq_one_letter_code
_entity_poly.pdbx_strand_id
1 'polypeptide(L)'
;MNRERKTKGFAPPVVGGSSLLVMFAVLCLITFAVLSLSTVKAGDRLSDGTKESVIEYYAADFEAERILARLRSGEIPEGIAVEGNTYRYTCPMSESQELQVTIVREGETWSVARWAAVSLTEWTTDETIDVWDGELPTKQQEESQWN
;
A
#
# COMPACT_ATOMS: atom_id res chain seq x y z
N MET A 1 73.34 37.51 29.66
CA MET A 1 72.40 36.77 30.52
C MET A 1 71.08 36.84 29.87
N ASN A 2 70.76 35.81 29.02
CA ASN A 2 69.60 35.76 28.14
C ASN A 2 68.55 34.87 28.78
N ARG A 3 67.46 35.46 29.28
CA ARG A 3 66.33 34.71 29.84
C ARG A 3 65.37 34.32 28.68
N GLU A 4 65.46 33.06 28.27
CA GLU A 4 64.46 32.47 27.39
C GLU A 4 63.14 32.39 28.13
N ARG A 5 62.13 33.12 27.72
CA ARG A 5 60.75 32.95 28.13
C ARG A 5 60.20 31.71 27.45
N LYS A 6 60.12 30.59 28.17
CA LYS A 6 59.32 29.46 27.75
C LYS A 6 57.84 29.89 27.68
N THR A 7 57.34 30.09 26.51
CA THR A 7 55.88 30.17 26.27
C THR A 7 55.31 28.79 26.56
N LYS A 8 54.58 28.67 27.65
CA LYS A 8 53.72 27.50 27.94
C LYS A 8 52.65 27.48 26.86
N GLY A 9 52.74 26.59 25.89
CA GLY A 9 51.67 26.30 24.96
C GLY A 9 50.45 25.84 25.76
N PHE A 10 49.37 26.61 25.68
CA PHE A 10 48.05 26.24 26.16
C PHE A 10 47.54 25.07 25.31
N ALA A 11 47.71 23.86 25.81
CA ALA A 11 47.08 22.68 25.23
C ALA A 11 45.58 22.73 25.59
N PRO A 12 44.69 22.83 24.62
CA PRO A 12 43.26 22.78 24.91
C PRO A 12 42.92 21.42 25.53
N PRO A 13 42.02 21.37 26.51
CA PRO A 13 41.64 20.11 27.18
C PRO A 13 40.93 19.19 26.14
N VAL A 14 41.66 18.16 25.72
CA VAL A 14 41.20 17.13 24.76
C VAL A 14 40.03 16.29 25.34
N VAL A 15 39.75 16.41 26.63
CA VAL A 15 38.76 15.64 27.36
C VAL A 15 37.32 15.95 26.90
N GLY A 16 37.00 17.16 26.42
CA GLY A 16 35.68 17.54 25.97
C GLY A 16 35.27 16.93 24.61
N GLY A 17 36.23 16.70 23.72
CA GLY A 17 35.99 16.19 22.38
C GLY A 17 35.55 14.72 22.34
N SER A 18 36.13 13.88 23.20
CA SER A 18 35.78 12.47 23.29
C SER A 18 34.36 12.26 23.85
N SER A 19 33.95 13.06 24.83
CA SER A 19 32.60 13.01 25.41
C SER A 19 31.55 13.43 24.38
N LEU A 20 31.79 14.46 23.59
CA LEU A 20 30.89 14.93 22.52
C LEU A 20 30.76 13.88 21.42
N LEU A 21 31.85 13.19 21.07
CA LEU A 21 31.84 12.12 20.07
C LEU A 21 31.01 10.92 20.54
N VAL A 22 31.14 10.54 21.82
CA VAL A 22 30.33 9.45 22.41
C VAL A 22 28.85 9.83 22.43
N MET A 23 28.48 11.05 22.84
CA MET A 23 27.07 11.50 22.79
C MET A 23 26.54 11.48 21.37
N PHE A 24 27.29 11.93 20.38
CA PHE A 24 26.89 11.88 18.98
C PHE A 24 26.69 10.44 18.50
N ALA A 25 27.60 9.53 18.84
CA ALA A 25 27.47 8.11 18.49
C ALA A 25 26.22 7.48 19.10
N VAL A 26 25.91 7.77 20.36
CA VAL A 26 24.70 7.28 21.04
C VAL A 26 23.45 7.84 20.36
N LEU A 27 23.40 9.13 20.02
CA LEU A 27 22.27 9.73 19.30
C LEU A 27 22.08 9.07 17.94
N CYS A 28 23.14 8.82 17.18
CA CYS A 28 23.07 8.10 15.91
C CYS A 28 22.47 6.68 16.10
N LEU A 29 22.92 5.94 17.09
CA LEU A 29 22.40 4.60 17.38
C LEU A 29 20.92 4.62 17.72
N ILE A 30 20.47 5.59 18.54
CA ILE A 30 19.06 5.75 18.89
C ILE A 30 18.22 6.08 17.65
N THR A 31 18.68 7.00 16.78
CA THR A 31 17.95 7.35 15.56
C THR A 31 17.83 6.17 14.61
N PHE A 32 18.89 5.39 14.42
CA PHE A 32 18.85 4.16 13.63
C PHE A 32 17.91 3.11 14.23
N ALA A 33 17.91 2.94 15.55
CA ALA A 33 17.02 2.00 16.22
C ALA A 33 15.54 2.39 16.01
N VAL A 34 15.20 3.68 16.13
CA VAL A 34 13.83 4.18 15.92
C VAL A 34 13.39 4.03 14.47
N LEU A 35 14.27 4.35 13.50
CA LEU A 35 14.00 4.18 12.07
C LEU A 35 13.78 2.71 11.72
N SER A 36 14.63 1.80 12.21
CA SER A 36 14.48 0.36 12.03
C SER A 36 13.13 -0.13 12.56
N LEU A 37 12.76 0.26 13.78
CA LEU A 37 11.48 -0.13 14.38
C LEU A 37 10.29 0.39 13.57
N SER A 38 10.36 1.63 13.07
CA SER A 38 9.30 2.21 12.24
C SER A 38 9.12 1.45 10.93
N THR A 39 10.23 1.04 10.29
CA THR A 39 10.20 0.27 9.05
C THR A 39 9.58 -1.11 9.26
N VAL A 40 9.93 -1.80 10.34
CA VAL A 40 9.34 -3.12 10.69
C VAL A 40 7.84 -3.00 10.91
N LYS A 41 7.39 -2.03 11.71
CA LYS A 41 5.95 -1.82 11.94
C LYS A 41 5.16 -1.47 10.69
N ALA A 42 5.76 -0.73 9.75
CA ALA A 42 5.13 -0.44 8.47
C ALA A 42 5.00 -1.71 7.61
N GLY A 43 6.03 -2.56 7.61
CA GLY A 43 6.03 -3.85 6.92
C GLY A 43 4.99 -4.83 7.48
N ASP A 44 4.83 -4.91 8.80
CA ASP A 44 3.84 -5.77 9.45
C ASP A 44 2.41 -5.39 9.05
N ARG A 45 2.07 -4.10 9.07
CA ARG A 45 0.73 -3.63 8.66
C ARG A 45 0.42 -3.96 7.20
N LEU A 46 1.40 -3.80 6.31
CA LEU A 46 1.23 -4.13 4.89
C LEU A 46 1.07 -5.64 4.69
N SER A 47 1.85 -6.44 5.42
CA SER A 47 1.76 -7.91 5.37
C SER A 47 0.42 -8.42 5.87
N ASP A 48 -0.12 -7.86 6.95
CA ASP A 48 -1.41 -8.29 7.51
C ASP A 48 -2.57 -7.95 6.56
N GLY A 49 -2.59 -6.75 5.98
CA GLY A 49 -3.59 -6.39 4.97
C GLY A 49 -3.53 -7.29 3.72
N THR A 50 -2.33 -7.68 3.29
CA THR A 50 -2.17 -8.61 2.16
C THR A 50 -2.69 -10.01 2.49
N LYS A 51 -2.41 -10.52 3.68
CA LYS A 51 -2.91 -11.84 4.13
C LYS A 51 -4.43 -11.87 4.19
N GLU A 52 -5.05 -10.83 4.76
CA GLU A 52 -6.50 -10.71 4.87
C GLU A 52 -7.15 -10.72 3.49
N SER A 53 -6.67 -9.91 2.55
CA SER A 53 -7.18 -9.86 1.17
C SER A 53 -7.05 -11.21 0.44
N VAL A 54 -5.96 -11.95 0.69
CA VAL A 54 -5.77 -13.28 0.10
C VAL A 54 -6.76 -14.28 0.68
N ILE A 55 -6.99 -14.26 1.98
CA ILE A 55 -7.97 -15.16 2.64
C ILE A 55 -9.37 -14.86 2.13
N GLU A 56 -9.77 -13.59 2.04
CA GLU A 56 -11.05 -13.15 1.53
C GLU A 56 -11.27 -13.60 0.08
N TYR A 57 -10.25 -13.43 -0.77
CA TYR A 57 -10.30 -13.89 -2.16
C TYR A 57 -10.53 -15.40 -2.25
N TYR A 58 -9.75 -16.21 -1.54
CA TYR A 58 -9.89 -17.66 -1.59
C TYR A 58 -11.20 -18.16 -0.98
N ALA A 59 -11.74 -17.47 0.01
CA ALA A 59 -13.05 -17.79 0.56
C ALA A 59 -14.16 -17.57 -0.47
N ALA A 60 -14.13 -16.43 -1.19
CA ALA A 60 -15.07 -16.13 -2.25
C ALA A 60 -14.91 -17.07 -3.46
N ASP A 61 -13.66 -17.39 -3.82
CA ASP A 61 -13.33 -18.33 -4.89
C ASP A 61 -13.88 -19.74 -4.59
N PHE A 62 -13.69 -20.24 -3.38
CA PHE A 62 -14.24 -21.51 -2.94
C PHE A 62 -15.77 -21.54 -2.98
N GLU A 63 -16.42 -20.46 -2.56
CA GLU A 63 -17.89 -20.34 -2.65
C GLU A 63 -18.35 -20.31 -4.10
N ALA A 64 -17.66 -19.58 -4.97
CA ALA A 64 -17.95 -19.50 -6.39
C ALA A 64 -17.82 -20.87 -7.08
N GLU A 65 -16.78 -21.62 -6.76
CA GLU A 65 -16.57 -23.00 -7.26
C GLU A 65 -17.67 -23.94 -6.76
N ARG A 66 -18.11 -23.79 -5.51
CA ARG A 66 -19.19 -24.56 -4.93
C ARG A 66 -20.52 -24.30 -5.65
N ILE A 67 -20.81 -23.04 -5.98
CA ILE A 67 -21.98 -22.66 -6.77
C ILE A 67 -21.90 -23.28 -8.18
N LEU A 68 -20.73 -23.20 -8.82
CA LEU A 68 -20.50 -23.80 -10.13
C LEU A 68 -20.71 -25.32 -10.12
N ALA A 69 -20.24 -25.99 -9.08
CA ALA A 69 -20.45 -27.44 -8.92
C ALA A 69 -21.94 -27.81 -8.82
N ARG A 70 -22.73 -27.01 -8.09
CA ARG A 70 -24.20 -27.19 -7.98
C ARG A 70 -24.88 -26.92 -9.32
N LEU A 71 -24.48 -25.88 -10.06
CA LEU A 71 -24.98 -25.62 -11.41
C LEU A 71 -24.71 -26.79 -12.35
N ARG A 72 -23.52 -27.39 -12.30
CA ARG A 72 -23.17 -28.57 -13.10
C ARG A 72 -23.98 -29.81 -12.72
N SER A 73 -24.43 -29.93 -11.48
CA SER A 73 -25.33 -30.99 -11.06
C SER A 73 -26.80 -30.74 -11.41
N GLY A 74 -27.13 -29.61 -12.03
CA GLY A 74 -28.46 -29.22 -12.46
C GLY A 74 -29.26 -28.48 -11.38
N GLU A 75 -28.66 -28.13 -10.26
CA GLU A 75 -29.29 -27.33 -9.21
C GLU A 75 -28.98 -25.85 -9.45
N ILE A 76 -30.02 -25.00 -9.46
CA ILE A 76 -29.84 -23.54 -9.57
C ILE A 76 -30.08 -22.94 -8.18
N PRO A 77 -29.00 -22.56 -7.46
CA PRO A 77 -29.13 -21.87 -6.18
C PRO A 77 -29.81 -20.50 -6.29
N GLU A 78 -30.36 -20.02 -5.17
CA GLU A 78 -30.90 -18.66 -5.09
C GLU A 78 -29.82 -17.61 -5.33
N GLY A 79 -30.19 -16.48 -5.95
CA GLY A 79 -29.26 -15.34 -6.21
C GLY A 79 -28.49 -15.44 -7.53
N ILE A 80 -28.79 -16.44 -8.36
CA ILE A 80 -28.16 -16.55 -9.68
C ILE A 80 -29.06 -15.93 -10.74
N ALA A 81 -28.53 -14.97 -11.50
CA ALA A 81 -29.19 -14.43 -12.67
C ALA A 81 -28.95 -15.37 -13.87
N VAL A 82 -30.05 -15.86 -14.45
CA VAL A 82 -30.00 -16.77 -15.60
C VAL A 82 -30.58 -16.06 -16.82
N GLU A 83 -29.76 -15.88 -17.85
CA GLU A 83 -30.14 -15.29 -19.13
C GLU A 83 -29.82 -16.28 -20.27
N GLY A 84 -30.83 -17.04 -20.69
CA GLY A 84 -30.64 -18.09 -21.70
C GLY A 84 -29.61 -19.14 -21.20
N ASN A 85 -28.45 -19.19 -21.84
CA ASN A 85 -27.39 -20.11 -21.49
C ASN A 85 -26.31 -19.48 -20.55
N THR A 86 -26.52 -18.24 -20.13
CA THR A 86 -25.55 -17.49 -19.31
C THR A 86 -26.04 -17.43 -17.86
N TYR A 87 -25.14 -17.78 -16.94
CA TYR A 87 -25.36 -17.77 -15.51
C TYR A 87 -24.41 -16.74 -14.90
N ARG A 88 -24.98 -15.79 -14.13
CA ARG A 88 -24.20 -14.72 -13.46
C ARG A 88 -24.50 -14.75 -11.97
N TYR A 89 -23.45 -14.65 -11.17
CA TYR A 89 -23.55 -14.54 -9.72
C TYR A 89 -22.34 -13.80 -9.16
N THR A 90 -22.47 -13.34 -7.92
CA THR A 90 -21.41 -12.64 -7.20
C THR A 90 -21.18 -13.31 -5.86
N CYS A 91 -19.92 -13.36 -5.43
CA CYS A 91 -19.54 -13.81 -4.10
C CYS A 91 -18.85 -12.66 -3.38
N PRO A 92 -19.32 -12.25 -2.19
CA PRO A 92 -18.71 -11.16 -1.45
C PRO A 92 -17.29 -11.56 -1.02
N MET A 93 -16.35 -10.62 -1.13
CA MET A 93 -14.98 -10.77 -0.66
C MET A 93 -14.76 -9.92 0.59
N SER A 94 -15.08 -8.63 0.50
CA SER A 94 -14.98 -7.66 1.58
C SER A 94 -16.13 -6.64 1.51
N GLU A 95 -16.11 -5.63 2.37
CA GLU A 95 -17.08 -4.53 2.31
C GLU A 95 -17.01 -3.72 1.00
N SER A 96 -15.86 -3.74 0.32
CA SER A 96 -15.59 -2.96 -0.88
C SER A 96 -15.32 -3.76 -2.13
N GLN A 97 -15.33 -5.09 -2.06
CA GLN A 97 -15.00 -5.97 -3.18
C GLN A 97 -15.88 -7.19 -3.27
N GLU A 98 -16.20 -7.61 -4.48
CA GLU A 98 -16.91 -8.84 -4.78
C GLU A 98 -16.24 -9.61 -5.93
N LEU A 99 -16.38 -10.93 -5.93
CA LEU A 99 -15.98 -11.79 -7.04
C LEU A 99 -17.19 -11.93 -7.99
N GLN A 100 -17.08 -11.40 -9.19
CA GLN A 100 -18.09 -11.54 -10.24
C GLN A 100 -17.77 -12.74 -11.13
N VAL A 101 -18.77 -13.61 -11.26
CA VAL A 101 -18.66 -14.83 -12.07
C VAL A 101 -19.72 -14.81 -13.15
N THR A 102 -19.29 -15.08 -14.39
CA THR A 102 -20.18 -15.31 -15.54
C THR A 102 -19.78 -16.59 -16.23
N ILE A 103 -20.73 -17.50 -16.35
CA ILE A 103 -20.54 -18.83 -16.94
C ILE A 103 -21.52 -19.00 -18.07
N VAL A 104 -21.04 -19.59 -19.15
CA VAL A 104 -21.88 -19.91 -20.33
C VAL A 104 -21.93 -21.42 -20.48
N ARG A 105 -23.16 -21.94 -20.69
CA ARG A 105 -23.39 -23.35 -20.96
C ARG A 105 -23.66 -23.56 -22.45
N GLU A 106 -22.83 -24.34 -23.10
CA GLU A 106 -22.99 -24.75 -24.50
C GLU A 106 -23.23 -26.24 -24.58
N GLY A 107 -24.50 -26.63 -24.61
CA GLY A 107 -24.88 -28.05 -24.54
C GLY A 107 -24.51 -28.67 -23.18
N GLU A 108 -23.57 -29.61 -23.19
CA GLU A 108 -23.04 -30.24 -21.97
C GLU A 108 -21.75 -29.55 -21.44
N THR A 109 -21.21 -28.60 -22.19
CA THR A 109 -19.95 -27.91 -21.83
C THR A 109 -20.24 -26.62 -21.07
N TRP A 110 -19.47 -26.42 -19.99
CA TRP A 110 -19.52 -25.19 -19.19
C TRP A 110 -18.20 -24.42 -19.39
N SER A 111 -18.31 -23.19 -19.86
CA SER A 111 -17.18 -22.27 -20.04
C SER A 111 -17.29 -21.07 -19.11
N VAL A 112 -16.15 -20.66 -18.56
CA VAL A 112 -16.06 -19.46 -17.73
C VAL A 112 -15.80 -18.25 -18.63
N ALA A 113 -16.78 -17.36 -18.73
CA ALA A 113 -16.65 -16.12 -19.51
C ALA A 113 -16.04 -14.99 -18.69
N ARG A 114 -16.32 -14.95 -17.39
CA ARG A 114 -15.75 -13.96 -16.45
C ARG A 114 -15.54 -14.62 -15.08
N TRP A 115 -14.40 -14.31 -14.47
CA TRP A 115 -14.05 -14.67 -13.11
C TRP A 115 -13.10 -13.60 -12.59
N ALA A 116 -13.64 -12.58 -11.94
CA ALA A 116 -12.84 -11.39 -11.60
C ALA A 116 -13.33 -10.73 -10.32
N ALA A 117 -12.40 -10.36 -9.47
CA ALA A 117 -12.66 -9.48 -8.34
C ALA A 117 -12.92 -8.05 -8.84
N VAL A 118 -13.97 -7.43 -8.36
CA VAL A 118 -14.42 -6.08 -8.75
C VAL A 118 -14.59 -5.24 -7.49
N SER A 119 -14.15 -3.99 -7.54
CA SER A 119 -14.38 -3.01 -6.48
C SER A 119 -15.83 -2.50 -6.57
N LEU A 120 -16.49 -2.47 -5.42
CA LEU A 120 -17.82 -1.86 -5.27
C LEU A 120 -17.73 -0.35 -5.04
N THR A 121 -16.53 0.15 -4.73
CA THR A 121 -16.29 1.59 -4.56
C THR A 121 -16.19 2.23 -5.93
N GLU A 122 -17.12 3.14 -6.25
CA GLU A 122 -16.96 4.00 -7.41
C GLU A 122 -15.70 4.84 -7.24
N TRP A 123 -14.74 4.65 -8.11
CA TRP A 123 -13.63 5.56 -8.27
C TRP A 123 -14.18 6.84 -8.92
N THR A 124 -14.52 7.82 -8.10
CA THR A 124 -14.63 9.18 -8.61
C THR A 124 -13.21 9.61 -8.93
N THR A 125 -12.91 9.72 -10.21
CA THR A 125 -11.67 10.37 -10.65
C THR A 125 -11.72 11.78 -10.06
N ASP A 126 -10.85 12.08 -9.11
CA ASP A 126 -10.66 13.45 -8.66
C ASP A 126 -10.07 14.20 -9.86
N GLU A 127 -10.92 14.94 -10.57
CA GLU A 127 -10.53 15.72 -11.75
C GLU A 127 -9.62 16.91 -11.38
N THR A 128 -9.31 17.05 -10.10
CA THR A 128 -8.44 18.11 -9.54
C THR A 128 -6.99 17.64 -9.31
N ILE A 129 -6.52 16.63 -10.03
CA ILE A 129 -5.07 16.45 -10.13
C ILE A 129 -4.58 17.60 -11.02
N ASP A 130 -4.13 18.66 -10.35
CA ASP A 130 -3.45 19.78 -11.00
C ASP A 130 -2.11 19.25 -11.54
N VAL A 131 -2.18 18.66 -12.71
CA VAL A 131 -0.99 18.17 -13.40
C VAL A 131 -0.25 19.41 -13.87
N TRP A 132 0.98 19.58 -13.36
CA TRP A 132 1.85 20.66 -13.83
C TRP A 132 1.86 20.74 -15.36
N ASP A 133 1.38 21.87 -15.90
CA ASP A 133 1.22 22.13 -17.33
C ASP A 133 2.56 22.40 -18.05
N GLY A 134 3.69 22.36 -17.33
CA GLY A 134 5.03 22.61 -17.88
C GLY A 134 5.40 24.08 -17.93
N GLU A 135 4.52 24.99 -17.48
CA GLU A 135 4.82 26.42 -17.45
C GLU A 135 5.54 26.79 -16.15
N LEU A 136 6.70 27.39 -16.26
CA LEU A 136 7.42 27.95 -15.09
C LEU A 136 6.68 29.23 -14.63
N PRO A 137 6.49 29.41 -13.30
CA PRO A 137 5.88 30.62 -12.79
C PRO A 137 6.70 31.84 -13.25
N THR A 138 6.04 32.74 -13.97
CA THR A 138 6.67 33.99 -14.38
C THR A 138 6.94 34.85 -13.15
N LYS A 139 8.10 35.51 -13.10
CA LYS A 139 8.58 36.34 -11.97
C LYS A 139 7.56 37.37 -11.42
N GLN A 140 6.48 37.63 -12.13
CA GLN A 140 5.41 38.53 -11.69
C GLN A 140 4.43 37.90 -10.69
N GLN A 141 4.39 36.59 -10.58
CA GLN A 141 3.50 35.90 -9.63
C GLN A 141 4.14 35.74 -8.24
N GLU A 142 5.47 35.78 -8.15
CA GLU A 142 6.16 35.71 -6.85
C GLU A 142 6.04 37.00 -6.03
N GLU A 143 5.94 38.16 -6.66
CA GLU A 143 5.82 39.46 -5.95
C GLU A 143 4.43 39.69 -5.32
N SER A 144 3.39 38.99 -5.76
CA SER A 144 2.02 39.15 -5.21
C SER A 144 1.74 38.29 -3.96
N GLN A 145 2.60 37.36 -3.60
CA GLN A 145 2.42 36.51 -2.40
C GLN A 145 3.08 37.09 -1.13
N TRP A 146 3.85 38.18 -1.22
CA TRP A 146 4.59 38.77 -0.09
C TRP A 146 4.14 40.21 0.29
N ASN A 147 2.96 40.66 -0.15
CA ASN A 147 2.41 41.97 0.22
C ASN A 147 1.13 41.85 1.05
#